data_09eef092035f43648d90902d7b699821
#
_entry.id   09eef092035f43648d90902d7b699821
#
_cell.length_a   1.000
_cell.length_b   1.000
_cell.length_c   1.000
_cell.angle_alpha   90.00
_cell.angle_beta   90.00
_cell.angle_gamma   90.00
#
_symmetry.space_group_name_H-M   'P 1'
#
loop_
_entity.id
_entity.type
_entity.pdbx_description
1 polymer ?
#
loop_
_entity_poly.entity_id
_entity_poly.type
_entity_poly.pdbx_seq_one_letter_code
_entity_poly.pdbx_strand_id
1 'polypeptide(L)'
;MKLRLLESKENELSLTSVKQNYEVQFKVANEQVEFYKNFKAQQSTKAIGASLEQYAESEFNKVRSFAFPNAYFEKENKVSARGSKGDFIFRECDENGVEIISIMFEMKNEADGTEKKHKNADFYKELDKDRREKNCKYA
;
A
#
# COMPACT_ATOMS: atom_id res chain seq x y z
N MET A 1 -47.79 -46.58 -17.70
CA MET A 1 -47.64 -45.20 -18.19
C MET A 1 -47.53 -44.18 -17.05
N LYS A 2 -48.40 -44.16 -16.08
CA LYS A 2 -48.38 -43.23 -14.93
C LYS A 2 -47.12 -43.34 -14.05
N LEU A 3 -46.60 -44.55 -13.78
CA LEU A 3 -45.41 -44.77 -12.93
C LEU A 3 -44.16 -44.14 -13.56
N ARG A 4 -43.88 -44.34 -14.85
CA ARG A 4 -42.73 -43.71 -15.55
C ARG A 4 -42.76 -42.19 -15.54
N LEU A 5 -43.96 -41.61 -15.58
CA LEU A 5 -44.14 -40.15 -15.53
C LEU A 5 -43.84 -39.58 -14.15
N LEU A 6 -44.16 -40.34 -13.10
CA LEU A 6 -43.85 -39.99 -11.72
C LEU A 6 -42.35 -40.08 -11.44
N GLU A 7 -41.69 -41.15 -11.81
CA GLU A 7 -40.24 -41.33 -11.73
C GLU A 7 -39.48 -40.24 -12.50
N SER A 8 -39.93 -39.85 -13.67
CA SER A 8 -39.33 -38.77 -14.46
C SER A 8 -39.46 -37.43 -13.76
N LYS A 9 -40.58 -37.13 -13.12
CA LYS A 9 -40.78 -35.90 -12.35
C LYS A 9 -39.99 -35.85 -11.06
N GLU A 10 -39.86 -36.96 -10.35
CA GLU A 10 -39.04 -37.06 -9.16
C GLU A 10 -37.56 -36.86 -9.49
N ASN A 11 -37.05 -37.42 -10.57
CA ASN A 11 -35.70 -37.24 -11.07
C ASN A 11 -35.45 -35.79 -11.48
N GLU A 12 -36.41 -35.14 -12.13
CA GLU A 12 -36.31 -33.74 -12.55
C GLU A 12 -36.27 -32.76 -11.34
N LEU A 13 -37.11 -33.02 -10.33
CA LEU A 13 -37.14 -32.27 -9.08
C LEU A 13 -35.81 -32.46 -8.31
N SER A 14 -35.31 -33.69 -8.23
CA SER A 14 -34.05 -34.00 -7.57
C SER A 14 -32.90 -33.31 -8.29
N LEU A 15 -32.83 -33.33 -9.61
CA LEU A 15 -31.81 -32.66 -10.41
C LEU A 15 -31.86 -31.14 -10.22
N THR A 16 -33.05 -30.55 -10.21
CA THR A 16 -33.24 -29.11 -9.97
C THR A 16 -32.76 -28.71 -8.56
N SER A 17 -33.10 -29.50 -7.54
CA SER A 17 -32.64 -29.28 -6.15
C SER A 17 -31.12 -29.33 -6.03
N VAL A 18 -30.49 -30.33 -6.62
CA VAL A 18 -29.03 -30.47 -6.65
C VAL A 18 -28.38 -29.29 -7.34
N LYS A 19 -28.92 -28.87 -8.52
CA LYS A 19 -28.42 -27.72 -9.24
C LYS A 19 -28.50 -26.42 -8.42
N GLN A 20 -29.63 -26.16 -7.80
CA GLN A 20 -29.80 -25.00 -6.93
C GLN A 20 -28.80 -25.00 -5.75
N ASN A 21 -28.57 -26.15 -5.17
CA ASN A 21 -27.64 -26.30 -4.05
C ASN A 21 -26.19 -26.00 -4.51
N TYR A 22 -25.80 -26.49 -5.67
CA TYR A 22 -24.48 -26.14 -6.24
C TYR A 22 -24.36 -24.67 -6.61
N GLU A 23 -25.39 -24.04 -7.14
CA GLU A 23 -25.38 -22.62 -7.47
C GLU A 23 -25.19 -21.76 -6.19
N VAL A 24 -25.86 -22.11 -5.10
CA VAL A 24 -25.69 -21.42 -3.80
C VAL A 24 -24.27 -21.62 -3.27
N GLN A 25 -23.77 -22.85 -3.27
CA GLN A 25 -22.41 -23.14 -2.80
C GLN A 25 -21.36 -22.41 -3.63
N PHE A 26 -21.53 -22.37 -4.94
CA PHE A 26 -20.62 -21.67 -5.86
C PHE A 26 -20.62 -20.16 -5.61
N LYS A 27 -21.81 -19.57 -5.37
CA LYS A 27 -21.93 -18.16 -5.02
C LYS A 27 -21.21 -17.84 -3.72
N VAL A 28 -21.43 -18.62 -2.68
CA VAL A 28 -20.77 -18.44 -1.38
C VAL A 28 -19.24 -18.59 -1.51
N ALA A 29 -18.77 -19.58 -2.27
CA ALA A 29 -17.34 -19.76 -2.49
C ALA A 29 -16.72 -18.58 -3.23
N ASN A 30 -17.38 -18.03 -4.24
CA ASN A 30 -16.92 -16.85 -4.96
C ASN A 30 -16.89 -15.61 -4.06
N GLU A 31 -17.90 -15.38 -3.26
CA GLU A 31 -17.94 -14.27 -2.30
C GLU A 31 -16.77 -14.36 -1.30
N GLN A 32 -16.44 -15.55 -0.82
CA GLN A 32 -15.28 -15.78 0.04
C GLN A 32 -13.96 -15.49 -0.68
N VAL A 33 -13.80 -15.93 -1.92
CA VAL A 33 -12.60 -15.66 -2.72
C VAL A 33 -12.41 -14.16 -2.92
N GLU A 34 -13.46 -13.43 -3.27
CA GLU A 34 -13.41 -11.97 -3.43
C GLU A 34 -13.08 -11.27 -2.11
N PHE A 35 -13.66 -11.71 -1.01
CA PHE A 35 -13.34 -11.18 0.32
C PHE A 35 -11.84 -11.36 0.64
N TYR A 36 -11.29 -12.56 0.45
CA TYR A 36 -9.88 -12.82 0.73
C TYR A 36 -8.93 -12.07 -0.19
N LYS A 37 -9.27 -11.91 -1.48
CA LYS A 37 -8.48 -11.11 -2.41
C LYS A 37 -8.40 -9.65 -1.97
N ASN A 38 -9.54 -9.05 -1.63
CA ASN A 38 -9.60 -7.66 -1.17
C ASN A 38 -8.89 -7.46 0.17
N PHE A 39 -9.07 -8.37 1.11
CA PHE A 39 -8.39 -8.36 2.40
C PHE A 39 -6.85 -8.45 2.24
N LYS A 40 -6.38 -9.37 1.41
CA LYS A 40 -4.96 -9.53 1.12
C LYS A 40 -4.37 -8.31 0.42
N ALA A 41 -5.09 -7.70 -0.54
CA ALA A 41 -4.66 -6.50 -1.23
C ALA A 41 -4.50 -5.31 -0.26
N GLN A 42 -5.45 -5.11 0.65
CA GLN A 42 -5.38 -4.03 1.65
C GLN A 42 -4.22 -4.22 2.64
N GLN A 43 -4.01 -5.44 3.13
CA GLN A 43 -2.87 -5.74 4.01
C GLN A 43 -1.54 -5.60 3.29
N SER A 44 -1.46 -6.04 2.03
CA SER A 44 -0.26 -5.96 1.21
C SER A 44 0.19 -4.51 1.00
N THR A 45 -0.72 -3.59 0.72
CA THR A 45 -0.41 -2.17 0.51
C THR A 45 0.20 -1.52 1.74
N LYS A 46 -0.37 -1.78 2.92
CA LYS A 46 0.17 -1.26 4.19
C LYS A 46 1.53 -1.88 4.53
N ALA A 47 1.67 -3.18 4.35
CA ALA A 47 2.92 -3.90 4.62
C ALA A 47 4.04 -3.47 3.67
N ILE A 48 3.74 -3.24 2.40
CA ILE A 48 4.71 -2.74 1.41
C ILE A 48 5.17 -1.32 1.77
N GLY A 49 4.26 -0.43 2.18
CA GLY A 49 4.60 0.92 2.63
C GLY A 49 5.58 0.89 3.81
N ALA A 50 5.25 0.15 4.87
CA ALA A 50 6.11 -0.02 6.02
C ALA A 50 7.46 -0.68 5.67
N SER A 51 7.47 -1.63 4.75
CA SER A 51 8.68 -2.31 4.30
C SER A 51 9.60 -1.41 3.48
N LEU A 52 9.07 -0.49 2.68
CA LEU A 52 9.86 0.51 1.95
C LEU A 52 10.57 1.48 2.88
N GLU A 53 9.88 1.99 3.90
CA GLU A 53 10.47 2.85 4.92
C GLU A 53 11.62 2.13 5.66
N GLN A 54 11.39 0.90 6.11
CA GLN A 54 12.39 0.09 6.79
C GLN A 54 13.59 -0.23 5.89
N TYR A 55 13.32 -0.52 4.62
CA TYR A 55 14.36 -0.78 3.64
C TYR A 55 15.26 0.46 3.44
N ALA A 56 14.67 1.63 3.22
CA ALA A 56 15.41 2.86 3.03
C ALA A 56 16.28 3.22 4.25
N GLU A 57 15.73 3.08 5.46
CA GLU A 57 16.46 3.30 6.69
C GLU A 57 17.63 2.31 6.83
N SER A 58 17.41 1.04 6.55
CA SER A 58 18.43 0.00 6.60
C SER A 58 19.56 0.26 5.61
N GLU A 59 19.23 0.60 4.36
CA GLU A 59 20.23 0.90 3.33
C GLU A 59 21.05 2.15 3.67
N PHE A 60 20.41 3.19 4.17
CA PHE A 60 21.13 4.38 4.61
C PHE A 60 22.07 4.08 5.77
N ASN A 61 21.63 3.33 6.78
CA ASN A 61 22.43 2.98 7.94
C ASN A 61 23.68 2.14 7.60
N LYS A 62 23.65 1.35 6.53
CA LYS A 62 24.82 0.63 6.03
C LYS A 62 25.96 1.55 5.58
N VAL A 63 25.62 2.70 5.01
CA VAL A 63 26.60 3.64 4.44
C VAL A 63 26.86 4.86 5.32
N ARG A 64 26.01 5.11 6.32
CA ARG A 64 26.05 6.29 7.20
C ARG A 64 27.43 6.53 7.80
N SER A 65 28.03 5.52 8.39
CA SER A 65 29.26 5.67 9.18
C SER A 65 30.49 6.06 8.36
N PHE A 66 30.55 5.69 7.08
CA PHE A 66 31.70 5.99 6.23
C PHE A 66 31.43 7.04 5.16
N ALA A 67 30.21 7.13 4.64
CA ALA A 67 29.88 8.10 3.60
C ALA A 67 29.26 9.39 4.14
N PHE A 68 28.51 9.32 5.23
CA PHE A 68 27.73 10.44 5.78
C PHE A 68 27.78 10.48 7.32
N PRO A 69 28.97 10.56 7.94
CA PRO A 69 29.09 10.44 9.40
C PRO A 69 28.38 11.55 10.18
N ASN A 70 28.22 12.72 9.58
CA ASN A 70 27.57 13.89 10.19
C ASN A 70 26.16 14.16 9.65
N ALA A 71 25.59 13.24 8.87
CA ALA A 71 24.28 13.43 8.30
C ALA A 71 23.16 13.03 9.25
N TYR A 72 22.13 13.86 9.27
CA TYR A 72 20.84 13.53 9.86
C TYR A 72 20.01 12.77 8.83
N PHE A 73 19.52 11.61 9.20
CA PHE A 73 18.54 10.87 8.42
C PHE A 73 17.56 10.21 9.39
N GLU A 74 16.41 10.81 9.53
CA GLU A 74 15.42 10.37 10.51
C GLU A 74 14.03 10.38 9.89
N LYS A 75 13.19 9.48 10.40
CA LYS A 75 11.78 9.46 10.06
C LYS A 75 11.11 10.75 10.53
N GLU A 76 10.36 11.38 9.65
CA GLU A 76 9.61 12.59 9.98
C GLU A 76 8.38 12.24 10.83
N ASN A 77 8.46 12.53 12.11
CA ASN A 77 7.39 12.28 13.06
C ASN A 77 6.51 13.51 13.33
N LYS A 78 6.95 14.69 12.89
CA LYS A 78 6.20 15.93 13.07
C LYS A 78 5.27 16.16 11.89
N VAL A 79 3.99 16.10 12.16
CA VAL A 79 2.97 16.49 11.19
C VAL A 79 3.10 17.99 10.93
N SER A 80 3.07 18.41 9.66
CA SER A 80 3.03 19.83 9.30
C SER A 80 1.79 20.52 9.86
N ALA A 81 1.79 21.85 9.89
CA ALA A 81 0.64 22.64 10.35
C ALA A 81 -0.67 22.33 9.58
N ARG A 82 -0.58 21.71 8.42
CA ARG A 82 -1.69 21.32 7.55
C ARG A 82 -1.96 19.80 7.50
N GLY A 83 -1.39 19.03 8.42
CA GLY A 83 -1.67 17.60 8.57
C GLY A 83 -0.87 16.67 7.66
N SER A 84 0.09 17.18 6.88
CA SER A 84 0.97 16.38 6.01
C SER A 84 2.33 16.15 6.67
N LYS A 85 2.98 15.04 6.35
CA LYS A 85 4.35 14.72 6.77
C LYS A 85 5.03 13.88 5.70
N GLY A 86 6.31 14.14 5.45
CA GLY A 86 7.16 13.25 4.68
C GLY A 86 7.54 11.99 5.46
N ASP A 87 8.14 11.03 4.78
CA ASP A 87 8.59 9.80 5.43
C ASP A 87 9.94 9.99 6.12
N PHE A 88 10.92 10.57 5.43
CA PHE A 88 12.27 10.83 5.98
C PHE A 88 12.79 12.19 5.58
N ILE A 89 13.68 12.74 6.41
CA ILE A 89 14.46 13.93 6.12
C ILE A 89 15.94 13.60 6.22
N PHE A 90 16.69 13.92 5.16
CA PHE A 90 18.13 13.91 5.14
C PHE A 90 18.66 15.35 5.25
N ARG A 91 19.63 15.57 6.13
CA ARG A 91 20.35 16.84 6.24
C ARG A 91 21.82 16.57 6.46
N GLU A 92 22.64 17.27 5.73
CA GLU A 92 24.08 17.25 5.92
C GLU A 92 24.59 18.67 6.12
N CYS A 93 25.41 18.85 7.13
CA CYS A 93 26.07 20.10 7.47
C CYS A 93 27.58 19.95 7.35
N ASP A 94 28.26 21.06 7.08
CA ASP A 94 29.72 21.13 7.14
C ASP A 94 30.22 21.11 8.59
N GLU A 95 31.54 21.17 8.77
CA GLU A 95 32.22 21.19 10.08
C GLU A 95 31.82 22.38 10.95
N ASN A 96 31.32 23.45 10.33
CA ASN A 96 30.86 24.67 11.02
C ASN A 96 29.36 24.66 11.34
N GLY A 97 28.67 23.57 11.01
CA GLY A 97 27.22 23.43 11.22
C GLY A 97 26.38 24.12 10.15
N VAL A 98 26.97 24.55 9.04
CA VAL A 98 26.23 25.13 7.92
C VAL A 98 25.64 24.03 7.05
N GLU A 99 24.34 24.10 6.78
CA GLU A 99 23.65 23.12 5.95
C GLU A 99 24.17 23.12 4.52
N ILE A 100 24.74 22.02 4.07
CA ILE A 100 25.18 21.79 2.70
C ILE A 100 23.98 21.39 1.83
N ILE A 101 23.23 20.40 2.30
CA ILE A 101 22.10 19.82 1.59
C ILE A 101 21.00 19.37 2.55
N SER A 102 19.78 19.51 2.12
CA SER A 102 18.61 18.94 2.79
C SER A 102 17.63 18.39 1.76
N ILE A 103 17.18 17.16 1.99
CA ILE A 103 16.30 16.42 1.09
C ILE A 103 15.17 15.81 1.91
N MET A 104 13.96 16.02 1.47
CA MET A 104 12.78 15.34 1.98
C MET A 104 12.43 14.16 1.10
N PHE A 105 12.18 13.03 1.72
CA PHE A 105 11.77 11.81 1.02
C PHE A 105 10.33 11.48 1.31
N GLU A 106 9.61 11.10 0.28
CA GLU A 106 8.26 10.57 0.35
C GLU A 106 8.20 9.27 -0.44
N MET A 107 7.81 8.19 0.21
CA MET A 107 7.77 6.86 -0.38
C MET A 107 6.34 6.51 -0.74
N LYS A 108 6.07 6.33 -2.03
CA LYS A 108 4.76 5.93 -2.53
C LYS A 108 4.88 4.62 -3.29
N ASN A 109 4.09 3.65 -2.87
CA ASN A 109 3.89 2.43 -3.63
C ASN A 109 2.42 2.02 -3.56
N GLU A 110 1.84 1.75 -4.70
CA GLU A 110 0.47 1.26 -4.81
C GLU A 110 0.49 -0.18 -5.31
N ALA A 111 -0.21 -1.07 -4.60
CA ALA A 111 -0.34 -2.46 -5.01
C ALA A 111 -1.09 -2.58 -6.34
N ASP A 112 -0.80 -3.64 -7.10
CA ASP A 112 -1.42 -3.88 -8.41
C ASP A 112 -2.94 -4.04 -8.39
N GLY A 113 -3.52 -4.33 -7.22
CA GLY A 113 -4.97 -4.44 -7.00
C GLY A 113 -5.69 -3.12 -6.69
N THR A 114 -4.99 -1.99 -6.67
CA THR A 114 -5.60 -0.68 -6.38
C THR A 114 -6.45 -0.24 -7.59
N GLU A 115 -7.74 0.02 -7.36
CA GLU A 115 -8.70 0.38 -8.44
C GLU A 115 -8.33 1.67 -9.18
N LYS A 116 -7.72 2.63 -8.49
CA LYS A 116 -7.24 3.89 -9.06
C LYS A 116 -5.78 4.09 -8.71
N LYS A 117 -4.89 3.80 -9.64
CA LYS A 117 -3.47 4.12 -9.50
C LYS A 117 -3.25 5.61 -9.76
N HIS A 118 -2.67 6.29 -8.78
CA HIS A 118 -2.24 7.67 -8.93
C HIS A 118 -0.92 7.73 -9.73
N LYS A 119 -0.75 8.79 -10.50
CA LYS A 119 0.54 9.08 -11.14
C LYS A 119 1.45 9.79 -10.13
N ASN A 120 2.75 9.61 -10.25
CA ASN A 120 3.70 10.33 -9.39
C ASN A 120 3.49 11.86 -9.45
N ALA A 121 3.10 12.38 -10.61
CA ALA A 121 2.81 13.80 -10.78
C ALA A 121 1.67 14.32 -9.88
N ASP A 122 0.75 13.47 -9.45
CA ASP A 122 -0.36 13.85 -8.58
C ASP A 122 0.13 14.25 -7.17
N PHE A 123 1.29 13.72 -6.77
CA PHE A 123 1.90 13.97 -5.46
C PHE A 123 2.88 15.14 -5.43
N TYR A 124 3.35 15.63 -6.57
CA TYR A 124 4.42 16.65 -6.62
C TYR A 124 4.06 17.96 -5.93
N LYS A 125 2.80 18.39 -6.01
CA LYS A 125 2.35 19.63 -5.36
C LYS A 125 2.38 19.51 -3.84
N GLU A 126 1.96 18.38 -3.32
CA GLU A 126 1.96 18.10 -1.89
C GLU A 126 3.40 17.95 -1.38
N LEU A 127 4.22 17.20 -2.09
CA LEU A 127 5.62 17.02 -1.77
C LEU A 127 6.41 18.34 -1.75
N ASP A 128 6.23 19.22 -2.75
CA ASP A 128 6.89 20.52 -2.79
C ASP A 128 6.43 21.45 -1.65
N LYS A 129 5.16 21.38 -1.30
CA LYS A 129 4.63 22.11 -0.15
C LYS A 129 5.26 21.64 1.15
N ASP A 130 5.32 20.34 1.39
CA ASP A 130 5.90 19.78 2.59
C ASP A 130 7.41 20.06 2.66
N ARG A 131 8.12 19.97 1.53
CA ARG A 131 9.51 20.39 1.40
C ARG A 131 9.75 21.82 1.90
N ARG A 132 8.90 22.77 1.48
CA ARG A 132 9.00 24.18 1.90
C ARG A 132 8.69 24.37 3.38
N GLU A 133 7.68 23.70 3.91
CA GLU A 133 7.34 23.77 5.34
C GLU A 133 8.46 23.21 6.23
N LYS A 134 9.21 22.23 5.74
CA LYS A 134 10.36 21.61 6.45
C LYS A 134 11.70 22.30 6.13
N ASN A 135 11.70 23.37 5.32
CA ASN A 135 12.89 24.07 4.89
C ASN A 135 13.94 23.16 4.23
N CYS A 136 13.50 22.17 3.45
CA CYS A 136 14.41 21.33 2.67
C CYS A 136 14.65 21.95 1.29
N LYS A 137 15.91 21.84 0.81
CA LYS A 137 16.27 22.32 -0.54
C LYS A 137 15.64 21.47 -1.63
N TYR A 138 15.58 20.16 -1.39
CA TYR A 138 15.11 19.17 -2.37
C TYR A 138 14.05 18.25 -1.77
N ALA A 139 13.29 17.57 -2.65
CA ALA A 139 12.39 16.49 -2.30
C ALA A 139 12.28 15.52 -3.47
#